data_4f46f95e85bde8fa4e7568799e6596eb
#
_entry.id   4f46f95e85bde8fa4e7568799e6596eb
#
_cell.length_a   1.000
_cell.length_b   1.000
_cell.length_c   1.000
_cell.angle_alpha   90.00
_cell.angle_beta   90.00
_cell.angle_gamma   90.00
#
_symmetry.space_group_name_H-M   'P 1'
#
loop_
_entity.id
_entity.type
_entity.pdbx_description
1 polymer ?
#
loop_
_entity_poly.entity_id
_entity_poly.type
_entity_poly.pdbx_seq_one_letter_code
_entity_poly.pdbx_strand_id
1 'polypeptide(L)'
;LLDSIQRSGGLDLRAFYVARIRRLLPPLLFMIIVTTVFVGAWAPDTMRRFLADTPFALLGGMNWWLVFRHTDYFEAIGRPPLLQHTWSLGVEAQFYLVWPLILLLVLRYFGKNKIPGAALLIAAFSGIALLLVSLQVDAASASQVSHVYFGTDTHSIGLFLGAALAVRWIPQNLNETVSKKAQDFIDGIGVFGLLGII
;
A
#
# COMPACT_ATOMS: atom_id res chain seq x y z
N LEU A 1 -2.76 -2.71 16.22
CA LEU A 1 -3.98 -3.51 16.27
C LEU A 1 -3.79 -4.84 16.99
N LEU A 2 -2.81 -5.66 16.60
CA LEU A 2 -2.54 -6.94 17.27
C LEU A 2 -2.19 -6.74 18.75
N ASP A 3 -1.38 -5.73 19.05
CA ASP A 3 -1.02 -5.37 20.42
C ASP A 3 -2.23 -4.93 21.26
N SER A 4 -3.18 -4.20 20.67
CA SER A 4 -4.43 -3.84 21.37
C SER A 4 -5.29 -5.07 21.65
N ILE A 5 -5.37 -6.02 20.72
CA ILE A 5 -6.08 -7.29 20.94
C ILE A 5 -5.45 -8.09 22.11
N GLN A 6 -4.12 -8.09 22.20
CA GLN A 6 -3.41 -8.81 23.26
C GLN A 6 -3.60 -8.14 24.64
N ARG A 7 -3.59 -6.80 24.70
CA ARG A 7 -3.66 -6.05 25.97
C ARG A 7 -5.07 -5.86 26.50
N SER A 8 -6.03 -5.55 25.62
CA SER A 8 -7.41 -5.17 26.01
C SER A 8 -8.48 -6.15 25.55
N GLY A 9 -8.10 -7.21 24.82
CA GLY A 9 -9.04 -8.17 24.23
C GLY A 9 -9.91 -7.58 23.10
N GLY A 10 -9.68 -6.32 22.70
CA GLY A 10 -10.46 -5.63 21.68
C GLY A 10 -9.62 -4.78 20.75
N LEU A 11 -10.25 -4.30 19.67
CA LEU A 11 -9.65 -3.38 18.70
C LEU A 11 -10.02 -1.94 19.04
N ASP A 12 -9.03 -1.12 19.38
CA ASP A 12 -9.21 0.33 19.48
C ASP A 12 -9.05 0.97 18.09
N LEU A 13 -10.17 1.00 17.35
CA LEU A 13 -10.21 1.58 16.01
C LEU A 13 -9.92 3.08 16.02
N ARG A 14 -10.41 3.79 17.05
CA ARG A 14 -10.20 5.24 17.15
C ARG A 14 -8.72 5.58 17.30
N ALA A 15 -8.05 4.95 18.23
CA ALA A 15 -6.61 5.14 18.42
C ALA A 15 -5.83 4.77 17.15
N PHE A 16 -6.22 3.67 16.48
CA PHE A 16 -5.59 3.24 15.23
C PHE A 16 -5.72 4.31 14.13
N TYR A 17 -6.94 4.79 13.84
CA TYR A 17 -7.14 5.77 12.76
C TYR A 17 -6.49 7.12 13.09
N VAL A 18 -6.60 7.59 14.32
CA VAL A 18 -5.95 8.84 14.75
C VAL A 18 -4.43 8.75 14.59
N ALA A 19 -3.82 7.62 14.96
CA ALA A 19 -2.38 7.42 14.78
C ALA A 19 -1.97 7.45 13.31
N ARG A 20 -2.77 6.87 12.40
CA ARG A 20 -2.51 6.90 10.95
C ARG A 20 -2.67 8.28 10.35
N ILE A 21 -3.76 8.98 10.67
CA ILE A 21 -4.00 10.35 10.22
C ILE A 21 -2.86 11.28 10.66
N ARG A 22 -2.46 11.22 11.94
CA ARG A 22 -1.35 12.03 12.46
C ARG A 22 -0.01 11.74 11.80
N ARG A 23 0.17 10.51 11.29
CA ARG A 23 1.40 10.12 10.60
C ARG A 23 1.40 10.54 9.12
N LEU A 24 0.27 10.37 8.42
CA LEU A 24 0.20 10.51 6.97
C LEU A 24 -0.20 11.92 6.52
N LEU A 25 -1.15 12.53 7.22
CA LEU A 25 -1.72 13.81 6.78
C LEU A 25 -0.73 14.98 6.85
N PRO A 26 0.07 15.20 7.91
CA PRO A 26 0.96 16.34 7.97
C PRO A 26 2.03 16.36 6.85
N PRO A 27 2.78 15.28 6.57
CA PRO A 27 3.74 15.29 5.47
C PRO A 27 3.07 15.42 4.11
N LEU A 28 1.88 14.84 3.90
CA LEU A 28 1.11 14.98 2.67
C LEU A 28 0.69 16.44 2.44
N LEU A 29 0.13 17.11 3.46
CA LEU A 29 -0.24 18.52 3.38
C LEU A 29 0.97 19.40 3.12
N PHE A 30 2.07 19.18 3.84
CA PHE A 30 3.31 19.91 3.62
C PHE A 30 3.79 19.77 2.17
N MET A 31 3.84 18.56 1.65
CA MET A 31 4.22 18.30 0.26
C MET A 31 3.29 19.02 -0.73
N ILE A 32 1.98 18.96 -0.53
CA ILE A 32 1.01 19.63 -1.40
C ILE A 32 1.21 21.15 -1.37
N ILE A 33 1.39 21.76 -0.19
CA ILE A 33 1.63 23.21 -0.04
C ILE A 33 2.91 23.62 -0.77
N VAL A 34 4.01 22.93 -0.53
CA VAL A 34 5.29 23.22 -1.18
C VAL A 34 5.18 23.09 -2.70
N THR A 35 4.53 22.02 -3.18
CA THR A 35 4.32 21.79 -4.61
C THR A 35 3.41 22.87 -5.21
N THR A 36 2.37 23.33 -4.49
CA THR A 36 1.50 24.43 -4.95
C THR A 36 2.30 25.71 -5.17
N VAL A 37 3.15 26.08 -4.23
CA VAL A 37 4.02 27.27 -4.35
C VAL A 37 4.99 27.11 -5.51
N PHE A 38 5.62 25.95 -5.63
CA PHE A 38 6.54 25.65 -6.73
C PHE A 38 5.85 25.76 -8.11
N VAL A 39 4.69 25.10 -8.26
CA VAL A 39 3.93 25.12 -9.51
C VAL A 39 3.47 26.54 -9.84
N GLY A 40 3.01 27.32 -8.86
CA GLY A 40 2.60 28.70 -9.05
C GLY A 40 3.74 29.60 -9.54
N ALA A 41 4.97 29.37 -9.07
CA ALA A 41 6.12 30.18 -9.41
C ALA A 41 6.81 29.78 -10.73
N TRP A 42 6.93 28.47 -11.01
CA TRP A 42 7.79 27.98 -12.10
C TRP A 42 7.09 27.13 -13.17
N ALA A 43 5.85 26.66 -12.93
CA ALA A 43 5.11 25.83 -13.86
C ALA A 43 3.60 26.09 -13.86
N PRO A 44 3.16 27.36 -14.07
CA PRO A 44 1.74 27.75 -13.96
C PRO A 44 0.83 27.03 -14.96
N ASP A 45 1.37 26.54 -16.06
CA ASP A 45 0.69 25.72 -17.05
C ASP A 45 0.17 24.39 -16.49
N THR A 46 0.84 23.83 -15.48
CA THR A 46 0.46 22.57 -14.84
C THR A 46 -0.50 22.73 -13.66
N MET A 47 -0.76 23.96 -13.21
CA MET A 47 -1.56 24.27 -12.02
C MET A 47 -2.96 23.66 -12.08
N ARG A 48 -3.64 23.76 -13.23
CA ARG A 48 -5.00 23.20 -13.38
C ARG A 48 -5.04 21.70 -13.14
N ARG A 49 -4.07 20.96 -13.71
CA ARG A 49 -3.96 19.50 -13.52
C ARG A 49 -3.63 19.17 -12.08
N PHE A 50 -2.67 19.86 -11.50
CA PHE A 50 -2.28 19.68 -10.10
C PHE A 50 -3.45 19.87 -9.13
N LEU A 51 -4.24 20.95 -9.30
CA LEU A 51 -5.43 21.19 -8.48
C LEU A 51 -6.53 20.15 -8.67
N ALA A 52 -6.69 19.61 -9.89
CA ALA A 52 -7.63 18.54 -10.16
C ALA A 52 -7.22 17.20 -9.49
N ASP A 53 -5.93 16.93 -9.35
CA ASP A 53 -5.38 15.72 -8.75
C ASP A 53 -5.35 15.81 -7.20
N THR A 54 -5.24 17.02 -6.64
CA THR A 54 -5.09 17.26 -5.20
C THR A 54 -6.18 16.62 -4.33
N PRO A 55 -7.50 16.72 -4.63
CA PRO A 55 -8.53 16.08 -3.83
C PRO A 55 -8.38 14.57 -3.74
N PHE A 56 -7.98 13.92 -4.83
CA PHE A 56 -7.79 12.47 -4.87
C PHE A 56 -6.56 12.04 -4.07
N ALA A 57 -5.49 12.83 -4.09
CA ALA A 57 -4.32 12.58 -3.26
C ALA A 57 -4.66 12.71 -1.76
N LEU A 58 -5.42 13.74 -1.37
CA LEU A 58 -5.83 13.98 0.02
C LEU A 58 -6.79 12.91 0.55
N LEU A 59 -7.70 12.42 -0.29
CA LEU A 59 -8.71 11.42 0.08
C LEU A 59 -8.22 9.98 -0.06
N GLY A 60 -6.96 9.76 -0.49
CA GLY A 60 -6.40 8.41 -0.67
C GLY A 60 -7.01 7.64 -1.86
N GLY A 61 -7.49 8.36 -2.88
CA GLY A 61 -8.08 7.82 -4.10
C GLY A 61 -7.25 8.04 -5.37
N MET A 62 -6.02 8.56 -5.23
CA MET A 62 -5.19 8.94 -6.37
C MET A 62 -4.91 7.77 -7.32
N ASN A 63 -4.73 6.57 -6.82
CA ASN A 63 -4.51 5.37 -7.61
C ASN A 63 -5.67 5.08 -8.56
N TRP A 64 -6.92 5.08 -8.07
CA TRP A 64 -8.10 4.90 -8.91
C TRP A 64 -8.34 6.07 -9.86
N TRP A 65 -8.02 7.30 -9.42
CA TRP A 65 -8.08 8.46 -10.30
C TRP A 65 -7.16 8.32 -11.52
N LEU A 66 -5.94 7.79 -11.33
CA LEU A 66 -5.01 7.51 -12.41
C LEU A 66 -5.51 6.38 -13.33
N VAL A 67 -6.10 5.32 -12.77
CA VAL A 67 -6.73 4.24 -13.55
C VAL A 67 -7.85 4.79 -14.43
N PHE A 68 -8.78 5.57 -13.87
CA PHE A 68 -9.93 6.11 -14.62
C PHE A 68 -9.52 7.13 -15.69
N ARG A 69 -8.40 7.81 -15.50
CA ARG A 69 -7.86 8.72 -16.51
C ARG A 69 -6.98 8.03 -17.55
N HIS A 70 -6.83 6.72 -17.46
CA HIS A 70 -5.98 5.92 -18.34
C HIS A 70 -4.53 6.46 -18.40
N THR A 71 -4.02 6.91 -17.26
CA THR A 71 -2.67 7.47 -17.16
C THR A 71 -1.67 6.33 -17.19
N ASP A 72 -0.86 6.25 -18.24
CA ASP A 72 0.22 5.28 -18.30
C ASP A 72 1.35 5.71 -17.34
N TYR A 73 1.86 4.77 -16.55
CA TYR A 73 2.98 5.05 -15.64
C TYR A 73 4.29 5.26 -16.41
N PHE A 74 4.44 4.55 -17.53
CA PHE A 74 5.65 4.55 -18.34
C PHE A 74 5.56 5.50 -19.55
N GLU A 75 4.48 6.24 -19.70
CA GLU A 75 4.31 7.14 -20.83
C GLU A 75 5.37 8.25 -20.79
N ALA A 76 6.34 8.15 -21.70
CA ALA A 76 7.41 9.12 -21.83
C ALA A 76 6.99 10.41 -22.55
N ILE A 77 5.74 10.48 -23.08
CA ILE A 77 5.23 11.62 -23.84
C ILE A 77 4.53 12.59 -22.91
N GLY A 78 5.21 13.70 -22.58
CA GLY A 78 4.69 14.76 -21.74
C GLY A 78 5.21 14.74 -20.30
N ARG A 79 4.71 15.68 -19.48
CA ARG A 79 5.05 15.76 -18.06
C ARG A 79 4.12 14.84 -17.26
N PRO A 80 4.63 13.88 -16.48
CA PRO A 80 3.80 13.04 -15.60
C PRO A 80 3.05 13.92 -14.57
N PRO A 81 1.90 13.45 -14.04
CA PRO A 81 1.21 14.13 -12.96
C PRO A 81 2.12 14.31 -11.75
N LEU A 82 2.21 15.54 -11.22
CA LEU A 82 3.09 15.82 -10.08
C LEU A 82 2.75 15.01 -8.82
N LEU A 83 1.47 14.70 -8.64
CA LEU A 83 0.99 13.88 -7.51
C LEU A 83 0.88 12.39 -7.85
N GLN A 84 1.37 11.94 -9.00
CA GLN A 84 1.29 10.53 -9.42
C GLN A 84 1.85 9.60 -8.35
N HIS A 85 2.99 9.91 -7.77
CA HIS A 85 3.64 9.10 -6.73
C HIS A 85 2.78 8.83 -5.49
N THR A 86 1.72 9.63 -5.26
CA THR A 86 0.79 9.40 -4.13
C THR A 86 -0.19 8.24 -4.37
N TRP A 87 -0.13 7.58 -5.53
CA TRP A 87 -0.96 6.41 -5.81
C TRP A 87 -0.76 5.27 -4.80
N SER A 88 0.48 5.00 -4.42
CA SER A 88 0.80 3.96 -3.44
C SER A 88 0.26 4.29 -2.05
N LEU A 89 0.27 5.58 -1.68
CA LEU A 89 -0.36 6.06 -0.45
C LEU A 89 -1.88 5.85 -0.49
N GLY A 90 -2.50 5.95 -1.67
CA GLY A 90 -3.91 5.62 -1.88
C GLY A 90 -4.21 4.14 -1.58
N VAL A 91 -3.42 3.21 -2.11
CA VAL A 91 -3.54 1.77 -1.82
C VAL A 91 -3.37 1.51 -0.32
N GLU A 92 -2.39 2.14 0.32
CA GLU A 92 -2.13 2.01 1.75
C GLU A 92 -3.29 2.57 2.59
N ALA A 93 -3.86 3.73 2.22
CA ALA A 93 -5.00 4.33 2.91
C ALA A 93 -6.25 3.43 2.85
N GLN A 94 -6.52 2.83 1.70
CA GLN A 94 -7.61 1.87 1.51
C GLN A 94 -7.39 0.60 2.33
N PHE A 95 -6.16 0.09 2.40
CA PHE A 95 -5.82 -1.01 3.29
C PHE A 95 -6.09 -0.65 4.76
N TYR A 96 -5.68 0.53 5.22
CA TYR A 96 -5.95 0.97 6.59
C TYR A 96 -7.44 1.11 6.89
N LEU A 97 -8.25 1.46 5.89
CA LEU A 97 -9.70 1.54 6.06
C LEU A 97 -10.33 0.15 6.18
N VAL A 98 -9.96 -0.77 5.30
CA VAL A 98 -10.63 -2.06 5.12
C VAL A 98 -10.11 -3.11 6.10
N TRP A 99 -8.79 -3.18 6.32
CA TRP A 99 -8.17 -4.23 7.12
C TRP A 99 -8.68 -4.32 8.57
N PRO A 100 -8.85 -3.22 9.32
CA PRO A 100 -9.40 -3.29 10.68
C PRO A 100 -10.83 -3.84 10.73
N LEU A 101 -11.65 -3.57 9.71
CA LEU A 101 -13.01 -4.10 9.61
C LEU A 101 -12.99 -5.60 9.34
N ILE A 102 -12.10 -6.07 8.46
CA ILE A 102 -11.89 -7.49 8.21
C ILE A 102 -11.42 -8.19 9.50
N LEU A 103 -10.47 -7.59 10.24
CA LEU A 103 -10.00 -8.11 11.52
C LEU A 103 -11.15 -8.26 12.53
N LEU A 104 -12.03 -7.26 12.65
CA LEU A 104 -13.21 -7.34 13.51
C LEU A 104 -14.12 -8.51 13.14
N LEU A 105 -14.39 -8.68 11.84
CA LEU A 105 -15.22 -9.77 11.35
C LEU A 105 -14.57 -11.13 11.63
N VAL A 106 -13.27 -11.26 11.32
CA VAL A 106 -12.55 -12.53 11.58
C VAL A 106 -12.51 -12.85 13.06
N LEU A 107 -12.24 -11.87 13.94
CA LEU A 107 -12.23 -12.06 15.38
C LEU A 107 -13.60 -12.48 15.93
N ARG A 108 -14.66 -11.83 15.43
CA ARG A 108 -16.03 -12.08 15.90
C ARG A 108 -16.54 -13.48 15.52
N TYR A 109 -16.26 -13.93 14.29
CA TYR A 109 -16.88 -15.14 13.74
C TYR A 109 -15.95 -16.34 13.69
N PHE A 110 -14.64 -16.16 13.59
CA PHE A 110 -13.69 -17.24 13.31
C PHE A 110 -12.55 -17.34 14.33
N GLY A 111 -12.37 -16.32 15.18
CA GLY A 111 -11.33 -16.28 16.19
C GLY A 111 -9.94 -15.88 15.66
N LYS A 112 -9.04 -15.53 16.59
CA LYS A 112 -7.72 -14.96 16.30
C LYS A 112 -6.81 -15.87 15.45
N ASN A 113 -6.94 -17.17 15.57
CA ASN A 113 -6.10 -18.14 14.86
C ASN A 113 -6.34 -18.14 13.35
N LYS A 114 -7.47 -17.58 12.88
CA LYS A 114 -7.82 -17.50 11.46
C LYS A 114 -7.35 -16.21 10.77
N ILE A 115 -6.82 -15.25 11.53
CA ILE A 115 -6.34 -13.96 10.98
C ILE A 115 -5.27 -14.16 9.88
N PRO A 116 -4.20 -15.00 10.10
CA PRO A 116 -3.20 -15.20 9.06
C PRO A 116 -3.78 -15.83 7.79
N GLY A 117 -4.71 -16.80 7.97
CA GLY A 117 -5.39 -17.44 6.85
C GLY A 117 -6.23 -16.46 6.04
N ALA A 118 -6.99 -15.56 6.71
CA ALA A 118 -7.78 -14.53 6.05
C ALA A 118 -6.88 -13.55 5.28
N ALA A 119 -5.77 -13.11 5.87
CA ALA A 119 -4.82 -12.24 5.19
C ALA A 119 -4.19 -12.92 3.96
N LEU A 120 -3.79 -14.19 4.09
CA LEU A 120 -3.22 -14.95 2.96
C LEU A 120 -4.24 -15.19 1.84
N LEU A 121 -5.51 -15.43 2.16
CA LEU A 121 -6.56 -15.55 1.16
C LEU A 121 -6.76 -14.26 0.36
N ILE A 122 -6.74 -13.11 1.03
CA ILE A 122 -6.86 -11.82 0.34
C ILE A 122 -5.59 -11.53 -0.46
N ALA A 123 -4.41 -11.86 0.05
CA ALA A 123 -3.17 -11.75 -0.70
C ALA A 123 -3.18 -12.62 -1.96
N ALA A 124 -3.67 -13.87 -1.86
CA ALA A 124 -3.82 -14.76 -3.00
C ALA A 124 -4.81 -14.20 -4.03
N PHE A 125 -5.95 -13.65 -3.56
CA PHE A 125 -6.91 -12.99 -4.43
C PHE A 125 -6.30 -11.80 -5.19
N SER A 126 -5.53 -10.95 -4.49
CA SER A 126 -4.81 -9.85 -5.12
C SER A 126 -3.78 -10.33 -6.15
N GLY A 127 -3.03 -11.41 -5.85
CA GLY A 127 -2.09 -12.00 -6.79
C GLY A 127 -2.77 -12.60 -8.03
N ILE A 128 -3.91 -13.25 -7.85
CA ILE A 128 -4.74 -13.76 -8.95
C ILE A 128 -5.29 -12.60 -9.79
N ALA A 129 -5.79 -11.54 -9.15
CA ALA A 129 -6.28 -10.35 -9.84
C ALA A 129 -5.16 -9.73 -10.70
N LEU A 130 -3.95 -9.56 -10.12
CA LEU A 130 -2.79 -9.08 -10.86
C LEU A 130 -2.49 -9.96 -12.07
N LEU A 131 -2.48 -11.29 -11.90
CA LEU A 131 -2.22 -12.23 -12.99
C LEU A 131 -3.29 -12.12 -14.09
N LEU A 132 -4.57 -12.15 -13.72
CA LEU A 132 -5.69 -12.11 -14.67
C LEU A 132 -5.70 -10.79 -15.45
N VAL A 133 -5.54 -9.65 -14.76
CA VAL A 133 -5.48 -8.34 -15.42
C VAL A 133 -4.26 -8.25 -16.33
N SER A 134 -3.09 -8.75 -15.88
CA SER A 134 -1.87 -8.75 -16.70
C SER A 134 -1.98 -9.61 -17.96
N LEU A 135 -2.69 -10.75 -17.90
CA LEU A 135 -2.93 -11.60 -19.07
C LEU A 135 -3.88 -10.96 -20.09
N GLN A 136 -4.69 -9.98 -19.69
CA GLN A 136 -5.61 -9.25 -20.56
C GLN A 136 -4.98 -7.99 -21.17
N VAL A 137 -3.78 -7.61 -20.71
CA VAL A 137 -3.08 -6.42 -21.22
C VAL A 137 -2.72 -6.64 -22.67
N ASP A 138 -3.40 -5.92 -23.55
CA ASP A 138 -2.90 -5.65 -24.89
C ASP A 138 -1.96 -4.43 -24.79
N ALA A 139 -0.73 -4.58 -25.30
CA ALA A 139 0.30 -3.52 -25.23
C ALA A 139 -0.15 -2.19 -25.84
N ALA A 140 -1.24 -2.19 -26.63
CA ALA A 140 -1.86 -1.00 -27.20
C ALA A 140 -2.89 -0.33 -26.27
N SER A 141 -3.23 -0.92 -25.10
CA SER A 141 -4.29 -0.42 -24.21
C SER A 141 -3.73 0.22 -22.95
N ALA A 142 -3.50 1.53 -22.97
CA ALA A 142 -3.05 2.31 -21.80
C ALA A 142 -3.96 2.15 -20.57
N SER A 143 -5.27 1.89 -20.75
CA SER A 143 -6.19 1.69 -19.63
C SER A 143 -5.93 0.42 -18.85
N GLN A 144 -5.56 -0.66 -19.53
CA GLN A 144 -5.24 -1.95 -18.89
C GLN A 144 -3.90 -1.88 -18.17
N VAL A 145 -2.89 -1.25 -18.76
CA VAL A 145 -1.58 -0.99 -18.12
C VAL A 145 -1.76 -0.16 -16.86
N SER A 146 -2.57 0.89 -16.90
CA SER A 146 -2.89 1.72 -15.73
C SER A 146 -3.51 0.92 -14.60
N HIS A 147 -4.45 0.02 -14.88
CA HIS A 147 -5.07 -0.82 -13.86
C HIS A 147 -4.07 -1.81 -13.23
N VAL A 148 -3.26 -2.49 -14.06
CA VAL A 148 -2.21 -3.39 -13.56
C VAL A 148 -1.32 -2.67 -12.58
N TYR A 149 -0.92 -1.42 -12.88
CA TYR A 149 0.06 -0.68 -12.10
C TYR A 149 -0.53 0.05 -10.89
N PHE A 150 -1.74 0.62 -11.00
CA PHE A 150 -2.31 1.47 -9.95
C PHE A 150 -3.44 0.81 -9.15
N GLY A 151 -3.96 -0.34 -9.59
CA GLY A 151 -5.09 -1.01 -8.95
C GLY A 151 -4.79 -1.42 -7.50
N THR A 152 -5.72 -1.19 -6.59
CA THR A 152 -5.61 -1.69 -5.21
C THR A 152 -5.72 -3.21 -5.19
N ASP A 153 -6.58 -3.76 -6.02
CA ASP A 153 -6.80 -5.20 -6.20
C ASP A 153 -5.54 -5.92 -6.69
N THR A 154 -4.72 -5.27 -7.53
CA THR A 154 -3.47 -5.83 -8.07
C THR A 154 -2.27 -5.60 -7.15
N HIS A 155 -2.26 -4.54 -6.33
CA HIS A 155 -1.10 -4.13 -5.53
C HIS A 155 -1.21 -4.37 -4.03
N SER A 156 -2.36 -4.84 -3.52
CA SER A 156 -2.52 -5.08 -2.08
C SER A 156 -1.86 -6.36 -1.56
N ILE A 157 -1.35 -7.23 -2.44
CA ILE A 157 -0.71 -8.50 -2.08
C ILE A 157 0.38 -8.34 -1.00
N GLY A 158 1.29 -7.38 -1.16
CA GLY A 158 2.38 -7.15 -0.20
C GLY A 158 1.89 -6.72 1.18
N LEU A 159 0.83 -5.89 1.23
CA LEU A 159 0.22 -5.43 2.48
C LEU A 159 -0.41 -6.58 3.25
N PHE A 160 -1.13 -7.47 2.57
CA PHE A 160 -1.78 -8.62 3.20
C PHE A 160 -0.79 -9.73 3.55
N LEU A 161 0.28 -9.94 2.79
CA LEU A 161 1.39 -10.82 3.18
C LEU A 161 2.08 -10.30 4.44
N GLY A 162 2.36 -8.99 4.51
CA GLY A 162 2.88 -8.34 5.70
C GLY A 162 1.96 -8.47 6.91
N ALA A 163 0.63 -8.34 6.71
CA ALA A 163 -0.36 -8.53 7.76
C ALA A 163 -0.40 -9.98 8.27
N ALA A 164 -0.28 -10.98 7.38
CA ALA A 164 -0.21 -12.40 7.75
C ALA A 164 1.06 -12.71 8.54
N LEU A 165 2.19 -12.15 8.12
CA LEU A 165 3.48 -12.32 8.79
C LEU A 165 3.47 -11.67 10.18
N ALA A 166 2.90 -10.47 10.32
CA ALA A 166 2.86 -9.72 11.58
C ALA A 166 2.17 -10.49 12.72
N VAL A 167 1.21 -11.37 12.40
CA VAL A 167 0.55 -12.24 13.41
C VAL A 167 1.49 -13.30 13.97
N ARG A 168 2.42 -13.79 13.16
CA ARG A 168 3.39 -14.84 13.54
C ARG A 168 4.70 -14.26 14.07
N TRP A 169 5.05 -13.10 13.63
CA TRP A 169 6.28 -12.41 14.04
C TRP A 169 6.02 -11.62 15.33
N ILE A 170 6.23 -12.27 16.47
CA ILE A 170 6.14 -11.64 17.79
C ILE A 170 7.58 -11.48 18.28
N PRO A 171 8.16 -10.25 18.26
CA PRO A 171 9.56 -10.02 18.61
C PRO A 171 9.93 -10.53 20.01
N GLN A 172 8.97 -10.48 20.96
CA GLN A 172 9.18 -10.98 22.32
C GLN A 172 9.41 -12.49 22.42
N ASN A 173 9.00 -13.25 21.39
CA ASN A 173 9.19 -14.70 21.33
C ASN A 173 10.43 -15.11 20.54
N LEU A 174 11.18 -14.15 20.02
CA LEU A 174 12.44 -14.42 19.35
C LEU A 174 13.49 -14.71 20.45
N ASN A 175 14.07 -15.91 20.40
CA ASN A 175 15.19 -16.25 21.26
C ASN A 175 16.35 -15.27 20.96
N GLU A 176 16.99 -14.75 22.01
CA GLU A 176 18.15 -13.83 21.87
C GLU A 176 19.32 -14.47 21.11
N THR A 177 19.33 -15.80 21.02
CA THR A 177 20.35 -16.55 20.28
C THR A 177 19.76 -17.15 19.00
N VAL A 178 20.00 -16.46 17.89
CA VAL A 178 19.74 -17.04 16.55
C VAL A 178 20.79 -18.10 16.29
N SER A 179 20.37 -19.30 15.87
CA SER A 179 21.34 -20.35 15.53
C SER A 179 22.23 -19.88 14.37
N LYS A 180 23.51 -20.23 14.38
CA LYS A 180 24.47 -19.83 13.35
C LYS A 180 23.96 -20.19 11.93
N LYS A 181 23.33 -21.34 11.76
CA LYS A 181 22.71 -21.75 10.49
C LYS A 181 21.60 -20.81 10.02
N ALA A 182 20.77 -20.32 10.94
CA ALA A 182 19.70 -19.38 10.59
C ALA A 182 20.25 -18.00 10.25
N GLN A 183 21.35 -17.59 10.92
CA GLN A 183 22.06 -16.34 10.63
C GLN A 183 22.70 -16.40 9.24
N ASP A 184 23.47 -17.46 8.95
CA ASP A 184 24.09 -17.69 7.63
C ASP A 184 23.05 -17.74 6.49
N PHE A 185 21.86 -18.29 6.76
CA PHE A 185 20.75 -18.33 5.81
C PHE A 185 20.15 -16.96 5.53
N ILE A 186 19.92 -16.15 6.58
CA ILE A 186 19.39 -14.78 6.45
C ILE A 186 20.40 -13.89 5.74
N ASP A 187 21.69 -13.99 6.08
CA ASP A 187 22.77 -13.25 5.45
C ASP A 187 22.90 -13.63 3.97
N GLY A 188 22.77 -14.93 3.65
CA GLY A 188 22.72 -15.41 2.27
C GLY A 188 21.58 -14.81 1.46
N ILE A 189 20.35 -14.80 2.00
CA ILE A 189 19.19 -14.14 1.36
C ILE A 189 19.44 -12.65 1.18
N GLY A 190 20.03 -11.98 2.19
CA GLY A 190 20.38 -10.56 2.11
C GLY A 190 21.35 -10.26 0.97
N VAL A 191 22.41 -11.06 0.85
CA VAL A 191 23.39 -10.93 -0.24
C VAL A 191 22.75 -11.20 -1.61
N PHE A 192 21.93 -12.26 -1.72
CA PHE A 192 21.21 -12.57 -2.96
C PHE A 192 20.25 -11.44 -3.36
N GLY A 193 19.55 -10.86 -2.39
CA GLY A 193 18.66 -9.73 -2.61
C GLY A 193 19.40 -8.50 -3.12
N LEU A 194 20.56 -8.19 -2.55
CA LEU A 194 21.41 -7.10 -3.00
C LEU A 194 21.97 -7.31 -4.41
N LEU A 195 22.41 -8.53 -4.72
CA LEU A 195 22.91 -8.87 -6.08
C LEU A 195 21.80 -8.85 -7.15
N GLY A 196 20.55 -9.08 -6.77
CA GLY A 196 19.41 -9.02 -7.68
C GLY A 196 18.93 -7.60 -8.01
N ILE A 197 19.47 -6.58 -7.34
CA ILE A 197 19.13 -5.15 -7.58
C ILE A 197 20.13 -4.48 -8.53
N ILE A 198 21.30 -5.09 -8.73
CA ILE A 198 22.35 -4.63 -9.64
C ILE A 198 22.17 -5.27 -11.03
#